data_65d3432d6d9455bb0d9f5cb1ad50a6ba
#
_entry.id   65d3432d6d9455bb0d9f5cb1ad50a6ba
#
_cell.length_a   1.000
_cell.length_b   1.000
_cell.length_c   1.000
_cell.angle_alpha   90.00
_cell.angle_beta   90.00
_cell.angle_gamma   90.00
#
_symmetry.space_group_name_H-M   'P 1'
#
loop_
_entity.id
_entity.type
_entity.pdbx_description
1 polymer ?
#
loop_
_entity_poly.entity_id
_entity_poly.type
_entity_poly.pdbx_seq_one_letter_code
_entity_poly.pdbx_strand_id
1 'polypeptide(L)'
;MTKVAVVFAEGFEEIEALSPVDVFRRAGFDCSMLGLESVSVTGSHGIQVAMNGVFDDNFADYDLVVLPGGMPGSTNLRDNETLIVSLQEAAKAGKFVAAICAAPIVLE
;
A
#
# COMPACT_ATOMS: atom_id res chain seq x y z
N MET A 1 15.57 -11.65 3.72
CA MET A 1 14.16 -11.87 3.29
C MET A 1 13.61 -10.57 2.72
N THR A 2 12.98 -10.65 1.56
CA THR A 2 12.37 -9.48 0.93
C THR A 2 11.18 -9.01 1.74
N LYS A 3 11.16 -7.73 2.06
CA LYS A 3 10.07 -7.11 2.83
C LYS A 3 9.20 -6.26 1.91
N VAL A 4 7.90 -6.52 1.94
CA VAL A 4 6.90 -5.85 1.10
C VAL A 4 5.88 -5.13 1.98
N ALA A 5 5.59 -3.89 1.64
CA ALA A 5 4.50 -3.14 2.25
C ALA A 5 3.39 -2.95 1.22
N VAL A 6 2.16 -3.30 1.57
CA VAL A 6 0.98 -2.96 0.78
C VAL A 6 0.20 -1.92 1.58
N VAL A 7 0.00 -0.74 1.01
CA VAL A 7 -0.60 0.41 1.72
C VAL A 7 -2.08 0.51 1.39
N PHE A 8 -2.90 0.43 2.42
CA PHE A 8 -4.35 0.44 2.30
C PHE A 8 -4.91 1.79 2.76
N ALA A 9 -5.68 2.45 1.92
CA ALA A 9 -6.46 3.62 2.28
C ALA A 9 -7.95 3.32 2.16
N GLU A 10 -8.80 4.04 2.87
CA GLU A 10 -10.25 3.88 2.76
C GLU A 10 -10.69 3.92 1.30
N GLY A 11 -11.51 2.97 0.89
CA GLY A 11 -11.98 2.84 -0.49
C GLY A 11 -11.05 2.07 -1.41
N PHE A 12 -10.12 1.27 -0.86
CA PHE A 12 -9.27 0.40 -1.68
C PHE A 12 -10.12 -0.67 -2.39
N GLU A 13 -9.63 -1.20 -3.52
CA GLU A 13 -10.29 -2.33 -4.18
C GLU A 13 -9.83 -3.63 -3.53
N GLU A 14 -10.76 -4.39 -2.99
CA GLU A 14 -10.46 -5.54 -2.10
C GLU A 14 -9.62 -6.61 -2.78
N ILE A 15 -10.00 -7.01 -3.99
CA ILE A 15 -9.26 -8.06 -4.70
C ILE A 15 -7.87 -7.58 -5.09
N GLU A 16 -7.76 -6.36 -5.60
CA GLU A 16 -6.48 -5.79 -6.05
C GLU A 16 -5.50 -5.60 -4.90
N ALA A 17 -6.00 -5.32 -3.71
CA ALA A 17 -5.15 -5.12 -2.54
C ALA A 17 -4.77 -6.43 -1.86
N LEU A 18 -5.71 -7.36 -1.70
CA LEU A 18 -5.46 -8.60 -0.97
C LEU A 18 -4.78 -9.67 -1.80
N SER A 19 -4.97 -9.68 -3.12
CA SER A 19 -4.32 -10.67 -3.99
C SER A 19 -2.80 -10.57 -3.94
N PRO A 20 -2.19 -9.38 -4.03
CA PRO A 20 -0.73 -9.25 -3.86
C PRO A 20 -0.26 -9.73 -2.49
N VAL A 21 -0.99 -9.41 -1.43
CA VAL A 21 -0.64 -9.85 -0.07
C VAL A 21 -0.58 -11.38 -0.01
N ASP A 22 -1.62 -12.04 -0.52
CA ASP A 22 -1.70 -13.50 -0.51
C ASP A 22 -0.57 -14.11 -1.34
N VAL A 23 -0.35 -13.59 -2.55
CA VAL A 23 0.68 -14.12 -3.46
C VAL A 23 2.08 -13.95 -2.85
N PHE A 24 2.40 -12.78 -2.31
CA PHE A 24 3.71 -12.54 -1.70
C PHE A 24 3.95 -13.43 -0.49
N ARG A 25 2.95 -13.63 0.35
CA ARG A 25 3.07 -14.51 1.52
C ARG A 25 3.24 -15.96 1.11
N ARG A 26 2.53 -16.43 0.09
CA ARG A 26 2.70 -17.78 -0.45
C ARG A 26 4.09 -17.98 -1.05
N ALA A 27 4.69 -16.93 -1.58
CA ALA A 27 6.04 -16.96 -2.13
C ALA A 27 7.14 -16.87 -1.06
N GLY A 28 6.78 -16.72 0.20
CA GLY A 28 7.73 -16.66 1.30
C GLY A 28 8.27 -15.27 1.63
N PHE A 29 7.70 -14.22 1.04
CA PHE A 29 8.10 -12.85 1.36
C PHE A 29 7.43 -12.37 2.66
N ASP A 30 8.12 -11.47 3.36
CA ASP A 30 7.57 -10.80 4.53
C ASP A 30 6.70 -9.64 4.05
N CYS A 31 5.40 -9.88 3.92
CA CYS A 31 4.45 -8.90 3.40
C CYS A 31 3.56 -8.37 4.52
N SER A 32 3.61 -7.06 4.72
CA SER A 32 2.80 -6.37 5.72
C SER A 32 1.72 -5.53 5.06
N MET A 33 0.51 -5.59 5.62
CA MET A 33 -0.57 -4.69 5.27
C MET A 33 -0.48 -3.47 6.19
N LEU A 34 -0.31 -2.29 5.61
CA LEU A 34 -0.21 -1.04 6.36
C LEU A 34 -1.41 -0.17 6.05
N GLY A 35 -2.17 0.20 7.08
CA GLY A 35 -3.21 1.20 6.94
C GLY A 35 -2.61 2.59 6.83
N LEU A 36 -3.12 3.42 5.94
CA LEU A 36 -2.60 4.78 5.75
C LEU A 36 -2.73 5.59 7.04
N GLU A 37 -3.86 5.47 7.73
CA GLU A 37 -4.14 6.24 8.94
C GLU A 37 -4.66 5.38 10.10
N SER A 38 -5.01 4.12 9.88
CA SER A 38 -5.67 3.27 10.88
C SER A 38 -5.30 1.80 10.69
N VAL A 39 -5.40 1.04 11.77
CA VAL A 39 -5.21 -0.42 11.74
C VAL A 39 -6.43 -1.17 11.21
N SER A 40 -7.50 -0.47 10.89
CA SER A 40 -8.71 -1.07 10.29
C SER A 40 -9.12 -0.20 9.11
N VAL A 41 -9.19 -0.79 7.92
CA VAL A 41 -9.46 -0.05 6.67
C VAL A 41 -10.58 -0.76 5.93
N THR A 42 -11.53 0.02 5.41
CA THR A 42 -12.68 -0.50 4.67
C THR A 42 -12.52 -0.24 3.19
N GLY A 43 -12.68 -1.30 2.39
CA GLY A 43 -12.59 -1.21 0.93
C GLY A 43 -13.82 -0.60 0.28
N SER A 44 -13.73 -0.40 -1.03
CA SER A 44 -14.80 0.23 -1.81
C SER A 44 -16.09 -0.60 -1.86
N HIS A 45 -16.01 -1.88 -1.55
CA HIS A 45 -17.17 -2.78 -1.51
C HIS A 45 -17.63 -3.09 -0.07
N GLY A 46 -17.17 -2.30 0.91
CA GLY A 46 -17.62 -2.40 2.28
C GLY A 46 -16.94 -3.48 3.12
N ILE A 47 -15.88 -4.10 2.61
CA ILE A 47 -15.17 -5.13 3.36
C ILE A 47 -14.11 -4.49 4.25
N GLN A 48 -14.26 -4.67 5.55
CA GLN A 48 -13.32 -4.15 6.54
C GLN A 48 -12.20 -5.15 6.77
N VAL A 49 -10.96 -4.68 6.71
CA VAL A 49 -9.77 -5.53 6.86
C VAL A 49 -8.89 -4.98 7.97
N ALA A 50 -8.43 -5.87 8.85
CA ALA A 50 -7.46 -5.52 9.89
C ALA A 50 -6.06 -5.50 9.29
N MET A 51 -5.32 -4.43 9.58
CA MET A 51 -3.96 -4.25 9.10
C MET A 51 -2.95 -4.84 10.07
N ASN A 52 -1.74 -5.10 9.58
CA ASN A 52 -0.61 -5.50 10.42
C ASN A 52 -0.02 -4.33 11.18
N GLY A 53 -0.19 -3.13 10.67
CA GLY A 53 0.28 -1.91 11.30
C GLY A 53 -0.24 -0.69 10.57
N VAL A 54 0.22 0.47 11.00
CA VAL A 54 -0.12 1.75 10.36
C VAL A 54 1.14 2.30 9.71
N PHE A 55 0.98 2.94 8.54
CA PHE A 55 2.07 3.64 7.88
C PHE A 55 2.68 4.67 8.85
N ASP A 56 3.98 4.59 9.07
CA ASP A 56 4.70 5.40 10.07
C ASP A 56 5.65 6.41 9.42
N ASP A 57 5.24 6.96 8.31
CA ASP A 57 5.88 8.09 7.62
C ASP A 57 7.17 7.76 6.88
N ASN A 58 7.56 6.47 6.78
CA ASN A 58 8.69 6.07 5.95
C ASN A 58 8.59 4.60 5.52
N PHE A 59 9.36 4.23 4.50
CA PHE A 59 9.45 2.87 3.99
C PHE A 59 10.88 2.31 4.10
N ALA A 60 11.64 2.79 5.09
CA ALA A 60 13.05 2.44 5.21
C ALA A 60 13.27 0.92 5.36
N ASP A 61 12.35 0.23 6.00
CA ASP A 61 12.46 -1.21 6.29
C ASP A 61 11.95 -2.10 5.16
N TYR A 62 11.45 -1.53 4.05
CA TYR A 62 10.82 -2.30 2.98
C TYR A 62 11.62 -2.24 1.69
N ASP A 63 11.54 -3.32 0.93
CA ASP A 63 12.20 -3.44 -0.38
C ASP A 63 11.24 -3.10 -1.52
N LEU A 64 9.95 -3.36 -1.32
CA LEU A 64 8.90 -3.11 -2.30
C LEU A 64 7.69 -2.50 -1.60
N VAL A 65 7.14 -1.45 -2.20
CA VAL A 65 5.89 -0.82 -1.75
C VAL A 65 4.86 -0.99 -2.85
N VAL A 66 3.69 -1.52 -2.50
CA VAL A 66 2.59 -1.76 -3.44
C VAL A 66 1.41 -0.85 -3.08
N LEU A 67 0.90 -0.15 -4.09
CA LEU A 67 -0.26 0.73 -3.98
C LEU A 67 -1.42 0.10 -4.72
N PRO A 68 -2.43 -0.44 -4.03
CA PRO A 68 -3.59 -1.04 -4.68
C PRO A 68 -4.49 0.02 -5.29
N GLY A 69 -5.30 -0.41 -6.25
CA GLY A 69 -6.27 0.45 -6.91
C GLY A 69 -7.55 0.65 -6.12
N GLY A 70 -8.57 1.10 -6.82
CA GLY A 70 -9.88 1.42 -6.26
C GLY A 70 -10.05 2.91 -6.02
N MET A 71 -11.29 3.36 -6.02
CA MET A 71 -11.64 4.75 -5.74
C MET A 71 -12.65 4.76 -4.60
N PRO A 72 -12.54 5.64 -3.63
CA PRO A 72 -11.56 6.74 -3.49
C PRO A 72 -10.19 6.34 -2.93
N GLY A 73 -9.87 5.06 -2.79
CA GLY A 73 -8.60 4.62 -2.20
C GLY A 73 -7.38 5.26 -2.88
N SER A 74 -7.32 5.21 -4.21
CA SER A 74 -6.19 5.79 -4.96
C SER A 74 -6.10 7.31 -4.78
N THR A 75 -7.24 8.00 -4.74
CA THR A 75 -7.26 9.45 -4.47
C THR A 75 -6.78 9.75 -3.05
N ASN A 76 -7.21 8.95 -2.07
CA ASN A 76 -6.78 9.12 -0.68
C ASN A 76 -5.27 8.91 -0.53
N LEU A 77 -4.70 7.95 -1.25
CA LEU A 77 -3.25 7.76 -1.27
C LEU A 77 -2.55 8.96 -1.91
N ARG A 78 -3.03 9.42 -3.06
CA ARG A 78 -2.45 10.55 -3.78
C ARG A 78 -2.45 11.83 -2.95
N ASP A 79 -3.50 12.06 -2.17
CA ASP A 79 -3.68 13.29 -1.43
C ASP A 79 -2.94 13.30 -0.09
N ASN A 80 -2.25 12.23 0.27
CA ASN A 80 -1.45 12.17 1.49
C ASN A 80 -0.01 12.60 1.19
N GLU A 81 0.36 13.82 1.60
CA GLU A 81 1.67 14.39 1.30
C GLU A 81 2.82 13.59 1.91
N THR A 82 2.65 13.10 3.14
CA THR A 82 3.68 12.31 3.81
C THR A 82 3.94 11.01 3.06
N LEU A 83 2.88 10.38 2.54
CA LEU A 83 3.01 9.18 1.72
C LEU A 83 3.80 9.48 0.45
N ILE A 84 3.44 10.57 -0.26
CA ILE A 84 4.12 10.95 -1.51
C ILE A 84 5.62 11.19 -1.27
N VAL A 85 5.98 11.93 -0.23
CA VAL A 85 7.38 12.16 0.13
C VAL A 85 8.10 10.85 0.44
N SER A 86 7.45 9.96 1.19
CA SER A 86 8.02 8.66 1.54
C SER A 86 8.24 7.77 0.32
N LEU A 87 7.34 7.82 -0.67
CA LEU A 87 7.49 7.10 -1.93
C LEU A 87 8.66 7.65 -2.75
N GLN A 88 8.82 8.97 -2.79
CA GLN A 88 9.95 9.60 -3.47
C GLN A 88 11.27 9.21 -2.84
N GLU A 89 11.35 9.19 -1.52
CA GLU A 89 12.54 8.75 -0.79
C GLU A 89 12.84 7.28 -1.03
N ALA A 90 11.81 6.41 -1.06
CA ALA A 90 11.98 5.00 -1.36
C ALA A 90 12.54 4.79 -2.77
N ALA A 91 12.03 5.51 -3.75
CA ALA A 91 12.52 5.43 -5.13
C ALA A 91 13.98 5.88 -5.22
N LYS A 92 14.34 6.96 -4.54
CA LYS A 92 15.73 7.44 -4.50
C LYS A 92 16.68 6.44 -3.84
N ALA A 93 16.19 5.67 -2.88
CA ALA A 93 16.97 4.64 -2.20
C ALA A 93 17.09 3.35 -3.01
N GLY A 94 16.54 3.29 -4.22
CA GLY A 94 16.59 2.12 -5.07
C GLY A 94 15.54 1.05 -4.78
N LYS A 95 14.53 1.38 -3.98
CA LYS A 95 13.43 0.46 -3.69
C LYS A 95 12.42 0.43 -4.82
N PHE A 96 11.68 -0.68 -4.94
CA PHE A 96 10.65 -0.81 -5.95
C PHE A 96 9.32 -0.26 -5.44
N VAL A 97 8.61 0.44 -6.33
CA VAL A 97 7.26 0.94 -6.07
C VAL A 97 6.36 0.47 -7.19
N ALA A 98 5.25 -0.18 -6.84
CA ALA A 98 4.29 -0.70 -7.81
C ALA A 98 2.90 -0.12 -7.53
N ALA A 99 2.18 0.24 -8.60
CA ALA A 99 0.82 0.76 -8.52
C ALA A 99 -0.09 -0.05 -9.44
N ILE A 100 -1.30 -0.35 -8.98
CA ILE A 100 -2.25 -1.23 -9.65
C ILE A 100 -3.51 -0.45 -10.02
N CYS A 101 -4.04 -0.68 -11.23
CA CYS A 101 -5.30 -0.13 -11.73
C CYS A 101 -5.33 1.41 -11.65
N ALA A 102 -6.17 2.01 -10.81
CA ALA A 102 -6.25 3.47 -10.65
C ALA A 102 -5.10 4.07 -9.84
N ALA A 103 -4.35 3.24 -9.11
CA ALA A 103 -3.29 3.73 -8.24
C ALA A 103 -2.14 4.46 -8.95
N PRO A 104 -1.85 4.26 -10.26
CA PRO A 104 -0.82 5.06 -10.93
C PRO A 104 -0.98 6.57 -10.80
N ILE A 105 -2.17 7.09 -10.54
CA ILE A 105 -2.36 8.53 -10.30
C ILE A 105 -1.54 9.03 -9.12
N VAL A 106 -1.20 8.15 -8.17
CA VAL A 106 -0.38 8.50 -7.00
C VAL A 106 1.05 8.84 -7.42
N LEU A 107 1.52 8.24 -8.51
CA LEU A 107 2.89 8.36 -8.98
C LEU A 107 3.12 9.52 -9.94
N GLU A 108 2.06 10.23 -10.29
CA GLU A 108 2.15 11.38 -11.19
C GLU A 108 2.84 12.60 -10.57
#